data_7c2fa5e2ba002f97d1fcf8ce8d0964e2
#
_entry.id   7c2fa5e2ba002f97d1fcf8ce8d0964e2
#
_cell.length_a   1.000
_cell.length_b   1.000
_cell.length_c   1.000
_cell.angle_alpha   90.00
_cell.angle_beta   90.00
_cell.angle_gamma   90.00
#
_symmetry.space_group_name_H-M   'P 1'
#
loop_
_entity.id
_entity.type
_entity.pdbx_description
1 polymer ?
#
loop_
_entity_poly.entity_id
_entity_poly.type
_entity_poly.pdbx_seq_one_letter_code
_entity_poly.pdbx_strand_id
1 'polypeptide(L)'
;MANRYLLPVYKALYGRDFSYADFGQRMEMQKAIYLLQDMGVPVGDYGFRWYLHGPYSQSLQDDMHYESGRTCAELTLSKEYAERIARLHDVIHSEAKGSYSISHWVECLASLHYL
;
A
#
# COMPACT_ATOMS: atom_id res chain seq x y z
N MET A 1 -14.42 8.37 2.86
CA MET A 1 -14.48 8.77 1.45
C MET A 1 -14.06 7.61 0.56
N ALA A 2 -14.65 7.47 -0.61
CA ALA A 2 -14.33 6.33 -1.49
C ALA A 2 -12.96 6.52 -2.17
N ASN A 3 -12.17 5.46 -2.21
CA ASN A 3 -10.96 5.40 -3.01
C ASN A 3 -10.89 4.01 -3.67
N ARG A 4 -11.36 3.94 -4.91
CA ARG A 4 -11.48 2.69 -5.66
C ARG A 4 -10.14 2.06 -6.04
N TYR A 5 -9.03 2.77 -5.87
CA TYR A 5 -7.71 2.22 -6.18
C TYR A 5 -7.16 1.32 -5.06
N LEU A 6 -7.67 1.45 -3.82
CA LEU A 6 -7.08 0.75 -2.68
C LEU A 6 -7.12 -0.77 -2.83
N LEU A 7 -8.29 -1.34 -3.10
CA LEU A 7 -8.42 -2.80 -3.20
C LEU A 7 -7.63 -3.40 -4.36
N PRO A 8 -7.75 -2.87 -5.61
CA PRO A 8 -6.99 -3.44 -6.71
C PRO A 8 -5.48 -3.23 -6.60
N VAL A 9 -5.04 -2.11 -6.03
CA VAL A 9 -3.61 -1.87 -5.80
C VAL A 9 -3.07 -2.87 -4.77
N TYR A 10 -3.78 -3.07 -3.67
CA TYR A 10 -3.36 -4.05 -2.67
C TYR A 10 -3.23 -5.45 -3.28
N LYS A 11 -4.22 -5.87 -4.07
CA LYS A 11 -4.19 -7.16 -4.73
C LYS A 11 -3.03 -7.28 -5.72
N ALA A 12 -2.76 -6.22 -6.49
CA ALA A 12 -1.65 -6.20 -7.43
C ALA A 12 -0.29 -6.35 -6.72
N LEU A 13 -0.13 -5.73 -5.56
CA LEU A 13 1.14 -5.76 -4.83
C LEU A 13 1.33 -7.02 -4.01
N TYR A 14 0.29 -7.50 -3.34
CA TYR A 14 0.41 -8.57 -2.36
C TYR A 14 -0.19 -9.90 -2.81
N GLY A 15 -0.92 -9.92 -3.92
CA GLY A 15 -1.45 -11.15 -4.52
C GLY A 15 -2.64 -11.77 -3.80
N ARG A 16 -3.30 -11.02 -2.91
CA ARG A 16 -4.47 -11.49 -2.18
C ARG A 16 -5.47 -10.36 -1.97
N ASP A 17 -6.70 -10.70 -1.64
CA ASP A 17 -7.73 -9.72 -1.33
C ASP A 17 -7.45 -9.07 0.03
N PHE A 18 -7.75 -7.77 0.14
CA PHE A 18 -7.53 -7.00 1.36
C PHE A 18 -8.57 -7.36 2.42
N SER A 19 -8.12 -7.60 3.65
CA SER A 19 -8.98 -7.77 4.82
C SER A 19 -8.70 -6.68 5.84
N TYR A 20 -9.68 -5.82 6.06
CA TYR A 20 -9.55 -4.73 7.04
C TYR A 20 -9.38 -5.25 8.48
N ALA A 21 -9.91 -6.42 8.78
CA ALA A 21 -9.79 -7.02 10.11
C ALA A 21 -8.36 -7.41 10.46
N ASP A 22 -7.51 -7.62 9.46
CA ASP A 22 -6.12 -8.04 9.65
C ASP A 22 -5.22 -6.80 9.82
N PHE A 23 -4.64 -6.66 11.02
CA PHE A 23 -3.77 -5.53 11.34
C PHE A 23 -2.56 -5.46 10.39
N GLY A 24 -1.94 -6.60 10.12
CA GLY A 24 -0.78 -6.66 9.21
C GLY A 24 -1.12 -6.14 7.83
N GLN A 25 -2.30 -6.50 7.32
CA GLN A 25 -2.74 -6.03 6.01
C GLN A 25 -3.05 -4.53 6.00
N ARG A 26 -3.61 -4.00 7.09
CA ARG A 26 -3.81 -2.55 7.20
C ARG A 26 -2.47 -1.81 7.16
N MET A 27 -1.45 -2.33 7.83
CA MET A 27 -0.11 -1.74 7.80
C MET A 27 0.54 -1.87 6.43
N GLU A 28 0.40 -3.02 5.76
CA GLU A 28 0.85 -3.20 4.39
C GLU A 28 0.24 -2.17 3.45
N MET A 29 -1.06 -1.92 3.56
CA MET A 29 -1.75 -0.91 2.74
C MET A 29 -1.21 0.50 3.03
N GLN A 30 -1.06 0.87 4.30
CA GLN A 30 -0.53 2.17 4.69
C GLN A 30 0.83 2.43 4.04
N LYS A 31 1.72 1.46 4.12
CA LYS A 31 3.08 1.60 3.59
C LYS A 31 3.11 1.60 2.07
N ALA A 32 2.30 0.75 1.45
CA ALA A 32 2.22 0.68 -0.01
C ALA A 32 1.71 1.99 -0.62
N ILE A 33 0.64 2.53 -0.08
CA ILE A 33 0.06 3.79 -0.58
C ILE A 33 1.03 4.95 -0.35
N TYR A 34 1.70 4.99 0.82
CA TYR A 34 2.74 5.99 1.06
C TYR A 34 3.83 5.94 -0.02
N LEU A 35 4.38 4.76 -0.29
CA LEU A 35 5.45 4.59 -1.27
C LEU A 35 4.98 4.93 -2.68
N LEU A 36 3.80 4.48 -3.09
CA LEU A 36 3.25 4.76 -4.42
C LEU A 36 2.97 6.25 -4.60
N GLN A 37 2.42 6.90 -3.60
CA GLN A 37 2.15 8.34 -3.66
C GLN A 37 3.45 9.12 -3.83
N ASP A 38 4.50 8.71 -3.13
CA ASP A 38 5.83 9.32 -3.28
C ASP A 38 6.45 9.04 -4.65
N MET A 39 6.16 7.88 -5.23
CA MET A 39 6.58 7.52 -6.59
C MET A 39 5.80 8.26 -7.68
N GLY A 40 4.84 9.10 -7.30
CA GLY A 40 4.03 9.87 -8.23
C GLY A 40 2.86 9.11 -8.83
N VAL A 41 2.46 7.97 -8.27
CA VAL A 41 1.30 7.22 -8.71
C VAL A 41 0.05 7.83 -8.08
N PRO A 42 -0.99 8.19 -8.87
CA PRO A 42 -2.16 8.92 -8.35
C PRO A 42 -3.16 7.99 -7.66
N VAL A 43 -2.74 7.36 -6.56
CA VAL A 43 -3.59 6.45 -5.76
C VAL A 43 -4.23 7.15 -4.55
N GLY A 44 -4.01 8.44 -4.40
CA GLY A 44 -4.57 9.24 -3.33
C GLY A 44 -3.73 10.48 -3.07
N ASP A 45 -4.19 11.31 -2.13
CA ASP A 45 -3.50 12.52 -1.72
C ASP A 45 -3.52 12.58 -0.19
N TYR A 46 -2.88 11.61 0.42
CA TYR A 46 -2.88 11.45 1.87
C TYR A 46 -1.70 12.17 2.50
N GLY A 47 -1.95 12.77 3.68
CA GLY A 47 -0.89 13.31 4.52
C GLY A 47 -0.42 12.24 5.50
N PHE A 48 0.84 11.87 5.42
CA PHE A 48 1.43 10.86 6.30
C PHE A 48 2.23 11.52 7.41
N ARG A 49 2.16 10.92 8.61
CA ARG A 49 2.94 11.33 9.78
C ARG A 49 3.60 10.12 10.38
N TRP A 50 4.70 10.31 11.09
CA TRP A 50 5.35 9.23 11.83
C TRP A 50 4.45 8.77 12.97
N TYR A 51 4.23 7.46 13.04
CA TYR A 51 3.44 6.84 14.10
C TYR A 51 4.14 5.53 14.50
N LEU A 52 3.46 4.65 15.26
CA LEU A 52 4.08 3.47 15.88
C LEU A 52 4.82 2.55 14.90
N HIS A 53 4.35 2.45 13.67
CA HIS A 53 4.91 1.56 12.65
C HIS A 53 5.40 2.32 11.41
N GLY A 54 5.89 3.54 11.58
CA GLY A 54 6.38 4.37 10.49
C GLY A 54 5.30 5.30 9.93
N PRO A 55 5.39 5.69 8.62
CA PRO A 55 4.42 6.62 8.05
C PRO A 55 2.99 6.08 8.13
N TYR A 56 2.07 6.94 8.58
CA TYR A 56 0.68 6.57 8.80
C TYR A 56 -0.25 7.74 8.45
N SER A 57 -1.40 7.45 7.86
CA SER A 57 -2.44 8.43 7.56
C SER A 57 -3.79 7.94 8.09
N GLN A 58 -4.41 8.73 8.97
CA GLN A 58 -5.75 8.42 9.48
C GLN A 58 -6.79 8.47 8.35
N SER A 59 -6.67 9.43 7.43
CA SER A 59 -7.57 9.52 6.28
C SER A 59 -7.52 8.25 5.42
N LEU A 60 -6.33 7.70 5.22
CA LEU A 60 -6.18 6.43 4.50
C LEU A 60 -6.83 5.28 5.27
N GLN A 61 -6.67 5.25 6.60
CA GLN A 61 -7.30 4.23 7.44
C GLN A 61 -8.82 4.28 7.31
N ASP A 62 -9.40 5.48 7.30
CA ASP A 62 -10.85 5.68 7.15
C ASP A 62 -11.31 5.21 5.77
N ASP A 63 -10.55 5.51 4.72
CA ASP A 63 -10.88 5.07 3.36
C ASP A 63 -10.77 3.55 3.21
N MET A 64 -9.78 2.93 3.85
CA MET A 64 -9.67 1.47 3.90
C MET A 64 -10.91 0.83 4.53
N HIS A 65 -11.38 1.40 5.62
CA HIS A 65 -12.59 0.92 6.29
C HIS A 65 -13.81 1.08 5.40
N TYR A 66 -13.93 2.21 4.71
CA TYR A 66 -15.01 2.46 3.77
C TYR A 66 -15.03 1.46 2.62
N GLU A 67 -13.85 1.13 2.06
CA GLU A 67 -13.74 0.19 0.94
C GLU A 67 -13.83 -1.28 1.37
N SER A 68 -13.69 -1.55 2.66
CA SER A 68 -13.74 -2.91 3.21
C SER A 68 -15.04 -3.61 2.84
N GLY A 69 -14.92 -4.83 2.31
CA GLY A 69 -16.07 -5.64 1.90
C GLY A 69 -16.68 -5.26 0.56
N ARG A 70 -16.17 -4.25 -0.12
CA ARG A 70 -16.64 -3.89 -1.47
C ARG A 70 -15.99 -4.80 -2.50
N THR A 71 -16.63 -4.87 -3.67
CA THR A 71 -16.07 -5.62 -4.81
C THR A 71 -14.80 -4.92 -5.30
N CYS A 72 -13.74 -5.70 -5.46
CA CYS A 72 -12.49 -5.19 -6.01
C CYS A 72 -12.69 -4.81 -7.47
N ALA A 73 -12.47 -3.52 -7.78
CA ALA A 73 -12.57 -3.02 -9.14
C ALA A 73 -11.34 -3.45 -9.96
N GLU A 74 -11.48 -3.43 -11.28
CA GLU A 74 -10.34 -3.63 -12.17
C GLU A 74 -9.42 -2.41 -12.09
N LEU A 75 -8.10 -2.66 -11.99
CA LEU A 75 -7.11 -1.60 -11.93
C LEU A 75 -6.83 -1.08 -13.34
N THR A 76 -7.25 0.15 -13.61
CA THR A 76 -7.08 0.81 -14.90
C THR A 76 -6.17 2.02 -14.74
N LEU A 77 -4.89 1.85 -15.10
CA LEU A 77 -3.89 2.91 -15.01
C LEU A 77 -3.11 3.01 -16.31
N SER A 78 -2.48 4.17 -16.55
CA SER A 78 -1.56 4.33 -17.66
C SER A 78 -0.38 3.38 -17.53
N LYS A 79 0.28 3.10 -18.64
CA LYS A 79 1.45 2.22 -18.67
C LYS A 79 2.53 2.70 -17.68
N GLU A 80 2.76 4.01 -17.61
CA GLU A 80 3.76 4.59 -16.71
C GLU A 80 3.49 4.26 -15.25
N TYR A 81 2.25 4.40 -14.80
CA TYR A 81 1.88 4.11 -13.41
C TYR A 81 1.85 2.60 -13.14
N ALA A 82 1.40 1.82 -14.10
CA ALA A 82 1.44 0.37 -13.99
C ALA A 82 2.87 -0.15 -13.83
N GLU A 83 3.83 0.43 -14.55
CA GLU A 83 5.25 0.09 -14.42
C GLU A 83 5.81 0.43 -13.03
N ARG A 84 5.39 1.54 -12.45
CA ARG A 84 5.81 1.92 -11.09
C ARG A 84 5.25 0.96 -10.03
N ILE A 85 4.01 0.55 -10.19
CA ILE A 85 3.41 -0.45 -9.31
C ILE A 85 4.15 -1.78 -9.43
N ALA A 86 4.49 -2.18 -10.65
CA ALA A 86 5.25 -3.41 -10.89
C ALA A 86 6.65 -3.34 -10.25
N ARG A 87 7.32 -2.20 -10.29
CA ARG A 87 8.60 -2.02 -9.59
C ARG A 87 8.46 -2.16 -8.08
N LEU A 88 7.42 -1.57 -7.50
CA LEU A 88 7.19 -1.72 -6.07
C LEU A 88 6.88 -3.17 -5.72
N HIS A 89 6.08 -3.84 -6.54
CA HIS A 89 5.82 -5.27 -6.38
C HIS A 89 7.12 -6.06 -6.32
N ASP A 90 8.04 -5.82 -7.25
CA ASP A 90 9.30 -6.54 -7.32
C ASP A 90 10.18 -6.27 -6.10
N VAL A 91 10.20 -5.04 -5.60
CA VAL A 91 10.93 -4.70 -4.36
C VAL A 91 10.31 -5.40 -3.15
N ILE A 92 8.99 -5.42 -3.05
CA ILE A 92 8.26 -6.06 -1.95
C ILE A 92 8.57 -7.56 -1.91
N HIS A 93 8.64 -8.21 -3.07
CA HIS A 93 8.87 -9.65 -3.19
C HIS A 93 10.33 -10.01 -3.46
N SER A 94 11.23 -9.05 -3.26
CA SER A 94 12.67 -9.22 -3.48
C SER A 94 13.30 -10.19 -2.50
N GLU A 95 14.34 -10.89 -2.94
CA GLU A 95 15.18 -11.72 -2.06
C GLU A 95 15.89 -10.89 -0.99
N ALA A 96 16.05 -9.59 -1.20
CA ALA A 96 16.67 -8.70 -0.22
C ALA A 96 15.91 -8.64 1.11
N LYS A 97 14.64 -9.01 1.13
CA LYS A 97 13.88 -9.08 2.39
C LYS A 97 14.39 -10.18 3.33
N GLY A 98 15.10 -11.17 2.80
CA GLY A 98 15.64 -12.27 3.59
C GLY A 98 14.55 -13.04 4.33
N SER A 99 14.70 -13.19 5.65
CA SER A 99 13.74 -13.89 6.50
C SER A 99 12.61 -13.02 7.01
N TYR A 100 12.58 -11.72 6.67
CA TYR A 100 11.50 -10.83 7.10
C TYR A 100 10.18 -11.23 6.43
N SER A 101 9.07 -11.08 7.15
CA SER A 101 7.75 -11.15 6.55
C SER A 101 7.55 -9.98 5.59
N ILE A 102 6.63 -10.12 4.65
CA ILE A 102 6.31 -9.02 3.73
C ILE A 102 5.85 -7.77 4.50
N SER A 103 5.01 -7.94 5.52
CA SER A 103 4.56 -6.82 6.35
C SER A 103 5.72 -6.09 7.00
N HIS A 104 6.65 -6.81 7.59
CA HIS A 104 7.81 -6.21 8.26
C HIS A 104 8.76 -5.56 7.26
N TRP A 105 9.00 -6.20 6.12
CA TRP A 105 9.85 -5.66 5.06
C TRP A 105 9.32 -4.33 4.52
N VAL A 106 8.02 -4.27 4.21
CA VAL A 106 7.37 -3.05 3.70
C VAL A 106 7.40 -1.94 4.76
N GLU A 107 7.19 -2.27 6.03
CA GLU A 107 7.32 -1.32 7.14
C GLU A 107 8.72 -0.73 7.18
N CYS A 108 9.76 -1.56 7.06
CA CYS A 108 11.14 -1.09 7.03
C CYS A 108 11.41 -0.18 5.84
N LEU A 109 10.96 -0.56 4.64
CA LEU A 109 11.15 0.23 3.43
C LEU A 109 10.51 1.62 3.56
N ALA A 110 9.27 1.68 3.99
CA ALA A 110 8.54 2.93 4.13
C ALA A 110 9.13 3.80 5.25
N SER A 111 9.53 3.20 6.37
CA SER A 111 10.12 3.91 7.50
C SER A 111 11.45 4.54 7.15
N LEU A 112 12.31 3.80 6.45
CA LEU A 112 13.61 4.33 5.99
C LEU A 112 13.41 5.45 4.97
N HIS A 113 12.46 5.30 4.07
CA HIS A 113 12.16 6.33 3.08
C HIS A 113 11.64 7.62 3.74
N TYR A 114 10.78 7.49 4.75
CA TYR A 114 10.21 8.65 5.44
C TYR A 114 11.27 9.46 6.19
N LEU A 115 12.27 8.79 6.75
CA LEU A 115 13.36 9.45 7.45
C LEU A 115 14.29 10.17 6.48
#